data_d998ee00734781fbcd2dfd4ba7d03319
#
_entry.id   d998ee00734781fbcd2dfd4ba7d03319
#
_cell.length_a   1.000
_cell.length_b   1.000
_cell.length_c   1.000
_cell.angle_alpha   90.00
_cell.angle_beta   90.00
_cell.angle_gamma   90.00
#
_symmetry.space_group_name_H-M   'P 1'
#
loop_
_entity.id
_entity.type
_entity.pdbx_description
1 polymer ?
#
loop_
_entity_poly.entity_id
_entity_poly.type
_entity_poly.pdbx_seq_one_letter_code
_entity_poly.pdbx_strand_id
1 'polypeptide(L)'
;MGNRIKDLRNRTGSLQRRLEELLASPHIAFDAHCRSSLPTSPGIYRIFDPSDPVTTIRAGRTNAKEGLRERLYRNHLMGNQPGNLCSQLVRYGVCADRAAAKHHVRSKFVAQVLIVENDRERAWLEHFMLALLMPRYSD
;
A
#
# COMPACT_ATOMS: atom_id res chain seq x y z
N MET A 1 36.23 -1.27 5.50
CA MET A 1 35.11 -1.59 6.44
C MET A 1 34.26 -0.37 6.75
N GLY A 2 34.81 0.75 7.17
CA GLY A 2 34.06 1.97 7.50
C GLY A 2 33.21 2.50 6.36
N ASN A 3 33.66 2.39 5.12
CA ASN A 3 32.93 2.86 3.94
C ASN A 3 31.65 2.08 3.67
N ARG A 4 31.66 0.76 3.86
CA ARG A 4 30.49 -0.08 3.67
C ARG A 4 29.39 0.20 4.69
N ILE A 5 29.76 0.44 5.94
CA ILE A 5 28.82 0.77 7.00
C ILE A 5 28.19 2.15 6.74
N LYS A 6 29.01 3.11 6.31
CA LYS A 6 28.55 4.46 5.95
C LYS A 6 27.57 4.40 4.78
N ASP A 7 27.89 3.65 3.73
CA ASP A 7 27.01 3.46 2.57
C ASP A 7 25.69 2.82 2.97
N LEU A 8 25.72 1.80 3.83
CA LEU A 8 24.51 1.15 4.32
C LEU A 8 23.62 2.14 5.08
N ARG A 9 24.20 2.95 5.97
CA ARG A 9 23.47 3.98 6.71
C ARG A 9 22.87 5.02 5.78
N ASN A 10 23.60 5.44 4.76
CA ASN A 10 23.12 6.41 3.78
C ASN A 10 21.95 5.87 2.98
N ARG A 11 22.02 4.61 2.54
CA ARG A 11 20.94 3.94 1.83
C ARG A 11 19.72 3.74 2.71
N THR A 12 19.92 3.28 3.94
CA THR A 12 18.81 3.15 4.91
C THR A 12 18.14 4.49 5.16
N GLY A 13 18.92 5.55 5.35
CA GLY A 13 18.39 6.90 5.55
C GLY A 13 17.60 7.40 4.36
N SER A 14 18.04 7.12 3.14
CA SER A 14 17.31 7.50 1.92
C SER A 14 15.97 6.77 1.80
N LEU A 15 15.96 5.46 2.04
CA LEU A 15 14.73 4.66 2.01
C LEU A 15 13.78 5.08 3.11
N GLN A 16 14.31 5.36 4.30
CA GLN A 16 13.51 5.82 5.44
C GLN A 16 12.83 7.15 5.14
N ARG A 17 13.54 8.11 4.55
CA ARG A 17 12.94 9.41 4.18
C ARG A 17 11.76 9.22 3.21
N ARG A 18 11.90 8.35 2.21
CA ARG A 18 10.81 8.07 1.26
C ARG A 18 9.63 7.39 1.95
N LEU A 19 9.89 6.47 2.87
CA LEU A 19 8.83 5.84 3.64
C LEU A 19 8.13 6.85 4.55
N GLU A 20 8.87 7.78 5.17
CA GLU A 20 8.29 8.86 5.95
C GLU A 20 7.37 9.75 5.09
N GLU A 21 7.75 10.03 3.83
CA GLU A 21 6.88 10.75 2.90
C GLU A 21 5.55 10.01 2.67
N LEU A 22 5.61 8.69 2.51
CA LEU A 22 4.40 7.87 2.38
C LEU A 22 3.52 7.99 3.63
N LEU A 23 4.11 7.83 4.80
CA LEU A 23 3.37 7.86 6.08
C LEU A 23 2.84 9.24 6.43
N ALA A 24 3.41 10.29 5.86
CA ALA A 24 2.94 11.67 6.02
C ALA A 24 1.95 12.11 4.93
N SER A 25 1.73 11.27 3.92
CA SER A 25 0.82 11.61 2.80
C SER A 25 -0.64 11.65 3.26
N PRO A 26 -1.50 12.41 2.56
CA PRO A 26 -2.91 12.49 2.90
C PRO A 26 -3.60 11.12 2.84
N HIS A 27 -4.55 10.90 3.74
CA HIS A 27 -5.39 9.71 3.71
C HIS A 27 -6.38 9.79 2.57
N ILE A 28 -6.49 8.73 1.79
CA ILE A 28 -7.46 8.61 0.70
C ILE A 28 -8.51 7.59 1.13
N ALA A 29 -9.75 8.06 1.32
CA ALA A 29 -10.85 7.18 1.66
C ALA A 29 -11.31 6.37 0.45
N PHE A 30 -11.79 5.16 0.69
CA PHE A 30 -12.36 4.30 -0.35
C PHE A 30 -13.84 4.63 -0.59
N ASP A 31 -14.13 5.90 -0.81
CA ASP A 31 -15.49 6.44 -1.03
C ASP A 31 -15.81 6.59 -2.53
N ALA A 32 -16.88 7.32 -2.84
CA ALA A 32 -17.29 7.54 -4.22
C ALA A 32 -16.25 8.33 -5.05
N HIS A 33 -15.36 9.08 -4.41
CA HIS A 33 -14.31 9.86 -5.05
C HIS A 33 -12.97 9.13 -5.12
N CYS A 34 -12.89 7.92 -4.60
CA CYS A 34 -11.64 7.13 -4.51
C CYS A 34 -10.94 7.05 -5.86
N ARG A 35 -11.67 6.69 -6.91
CA ARG A 35 -11.08 6.52 -8.23
C ARG A 35 -10.39 7.78 -8.73
N SER A 36 -11.06 8.93 -8.61
CA SER A 36 -10.50 10.21 -9.08
C SER A 36 -9.42 10.76 -8.17
N SER A 37 -9.41 10.38 -6.89
CA SER A 37 -8.41 10.82 -5.92
C SER A 37 -7.09 10.06 -6.04
N LEU A 38 -7.10 8.87 -6.66
CA LEU A 38 -5.91 8.05 -6.80
C LEU A 38 -5.14 8.40 -8.09
N PRO A 39 -3.82 8.58 -8.01
CA PRO A 39 -3.02 8.85 -9.20
C PRO A 39 -2.93 7.62 -10.10
N THR A 40 -2.75 7.86 -11.41
CA THR A 40 -2.53 6.80 -12.39
C THR A 40 -1.06 6.40 -12.50
N SER A 41 -0.17 7.12 -11.83
CA SER A 41 1.27 6.87 -11.84
C SER A 41 1.62 5.66 -10.99
N PRO A 42 2.77 5.01 -11.26
CA PRO A 42 3.25 3.91 -10.43
C PRO A 42 3.80 4.44 -9.10
N GLY A 43 3.74 3.59 -8.08
CA GLY A 43 4.22 3.98 -6.76
C GLY A 43 4.11 2.87 -5.74
N ILE A 44 4.19 3.27 -4.49
CA ILE A 44 3.97 2.41 -3.33
C ILE A 44 2.73 2.88 -2.57
N TYR A 45 2.12 1.98 -1.84
CA TYR A 45 0.89 2.28 -1.10
C TYR A 45 0.83 1.52 0.22
N ARG A 46 0.04 2.06 1.12
CA ARG A 46 -0.30 1.47 2.40
C ARG A 46 -1.81 1.58 2.62
N ILE A 47 -2.44 0.51 3.07
CA ILE A 47 -3.85 0.48 3.47
C ILE A 47 -3.88 0.19 4.97
N PHE A 48 -4.65 0.98 5.72
CA PHE A 48 -4.74 0.83 7.16
C PHE A 48 -6.07 1.38 7.69
N ASP A 49 -6.39 1.02 8.93
CA ASP A 49 -7.53 1.56 9.65
C ASP A 49 -7.07 2.82 10.41
N PRO A 50 -7.62 4.00 10.16
CA PRO A 50 -7.18 5.21 10.84
C PRO A 50 -7.45 5.21 12.35
N SER A 51 -8.29 4.31 12.86
CA SER A 51 -8.46 4.14 14.30
C SER A 51 -7.31 3.31 14.94
N ASP A 52 -6.51 2.64 14.11
CA ASP A 52 -5.32 1.90 14.54
C ASP A 52 -4.17 2.18 13.54
N PRO A 53 -3.59 3.39 13.57
CA PRO A 53 -2.63 3.82 12.55
C PRO A 53 -1.29 3.09 12.61
N VAL A 54 -1.00 2.38 13.69
CA VAL A 54 0.24 1.61 13.84
C VAL A 54 0.19 0.33 13.01
N THR A 55 -0.98 -0.28 12.86
CA THR A 55 -1.14 -1.54 12.14
C THR A 55 -1.37 -1.30 10.65
N THR A 56 -0.51 -1.86 9.82
CA THR A 56 -0.70 -1.86 8.36
C THR A 56 -1.49 -3.09 7.97
N ILE A 57 -2.58 -2.90 7.22
CA ILE A 57 -3.44 -3.99 6.75
C ILE A 57 -2.84 -4.60 5.48
N ARG A 58 -2.51 -3.76 4.50
CA ARG A 58 -1.90 -4.18 3.24
C ARG A 58 -0.96 -3.11 2.75
N ALA A 59 0.15 -3.51 2.13
CA ALA A 59 1.08 -2.59 1.51
C ALA A 59 1.70 -3.25 0.28
N GLY A 60 2.19 -2.46 -0.64
CA GLY A 60 2.80 -3.00 -1.85
C GLY A 60 3.21 -1.91 -2.82
N ARG A 61 3.59 -2.36 -4.01
CA ARG A 61 3.94 -1.47 -5.12
C ARG A 61 3.04 -1.75 -6.32
N THR A 62 3.03 -0.80 -7.24
CA THR A 62 2.37 -0.95 -8.53
C THR A 62 3.42 -0.97 -9.63
N ASN A 63 3.11 -1.64 -10.75
CA ASN A 63 3.95 -1.53 -11.92
C ASN A 63 3.63 -0.25 -12.72
N ALA A 64 4.50 0.10 -13.68
CA ALA A 64 4.37 1.32 -14.46
C ALA A 64 3.10 1.39 -15.31
N LYS A 65 2.59 0.23 -15.77
CA LYS A 65 1.39 0.17 -16.61
C LYS A 65 0.10 0.38 -15.83
N GLU A 66 0.01 -0.25 -14.64
CA GLU A 66 -1.23 -0.28 -13.88
C GLU A 66 -1.44 0.96 -13.03
N GLY A 67 -0.39 1.44 -12.38
CA GLY A 67 -0.46 2.58 -11.51
C GLY A 67 -1.25 2.34 -10.23
N LEU A 68 -1.25 3.36 -9.37
CA LEU A 68 -1.85 3.30 -8.04
C LEU A 68 -3.38 3.19 -8.11
N ARG A 69 -4.02 3.91 -9.05
CA ARG A 69 -5.47 3.85 -9.21
C ARG A 69 -5.94 2.44 -9.54
N GLU A 70 -5.29 1.79 -10.50
CA GLU A 70 -5.63 0.43 -10.90
C GLU A 70 -5.50 -0.53 -9.72
N ARG A 71 -4.37 -0.48 -9.00
CA ARG A 71 -4.09 -1.40 -7.90
C ARG A 71 -5.06 -1.21 -6.73
N LEU A 72 -5.29 0.03 -6.31
CA LEU A 72 -6.10 0.30 -5.14
C LEU A 72 -7.59 0.25 -5.45
N TYR A 73 -8.03 0.91 -6.51
CA TYR A 73 -9.45 0.95 -6.83
C TYR A 73 -9.92 -0.38 -7.44
N ARG A 74 -9.32 -0.83 -8.53
CA ARG A 74 -9.82 -2.00 -9.25
C ARG A 74 -9.44 -3.31 -8.59
N ASN A 75 -8.21 -3.45 -8.11
CA ASN A 75 -7.77 -4.73 -7.54
C ASN A 75 -8.21 -4.90 -6.09
N HIS A 76 -7.84 -3.97 -5.20
CA HIS A 76 -8.14 -4.15 -3.77
C HIS A 76 -9.58 -3.86 -3.41
N LEU A 77 -10.17 -2.78 -3.91
CA LEU A 77 -11.55 -2.43 -3.58
C LEU A 77 -12.55 -3.23 -4.41
N MET A 78 -12.40 -3.22 -5.73
CA MET A 78 -13.35 -3.93 -6.61
C MET A 78 -13.09 -5.42 -6.71
N GLY A 79 -11.89 -5.87 -6.31
CA GLY A 79 -11.59 -7.29 -6.20
C GLY A 79 -11.55 -8.04 -7.53
N ASN A 80 -11.08 -7.40 -8.60
CA ASN A 80 -11.10 -8.00 -9.94
C ASN A 80 -9.90 -8.90 -10.25
N GLN A 81 -8.98 -9.09 -9.30
CA GLN A 81 -7.81 -9.95 -9.48
C GLN A 81 -7.58 -10.84 -8.25
N PRO A 82 -6.98 -12.04 -8.42
CA PRO A 82 -6.59 -12.89 -7.31
C PRO A 82 -5.61 -12.20 -6.35
N GLY A 83 -5.66 -12.57 -5.07
CA GLY A 83 -4.74 -12.04 -4.07
C GLY A 83 -5.01 -10.60 -3.64
N ASN A 84 -6.15 -10.02 -4.04
CA ASN A 84 -6.53 -8.68 -3.60
C ASN A 84 -7.03 -8.69 -2.15
N LEU A 85 -7.12 -7.49 -1.57
CA LEU A 85 -7.50 -7.33 -0.15
C LEU A 85 -8.90 -7.90 0.13
N CYS A 86 -9.89 -7.63 -0.72
CA CYS A 86 -11.24 -8.14 -0.50
C CYS A 86 -11.27 -9.67 -0.47
N SER A 87 -10.55 -10.32 -1.37
CA SER A 87 -10.43 -11.78 -1.39
C SER A 87 -9.77 -12.31 -0.12
N GLN A 88 -8.75 -11.63 0.39
CA GLN A 88 -8.07 -11.99 1.65
C GLN A 88 -9.00 -11.88 2.85
N LEU A 89 -9.81 -10.82 2.93
CA LEU A 89 -10.77 -10.65 4.02
C LEU A 89 -11.81 -11.77 4.06
N VAL A 90 -12.26 -12.25 2.91
CA VAL A 90 -13.16 -13.40 2.82
C VAL A 90 -12.42 -14.69 3.18
N ARG A 91 -11.24 -14.90 2.62
CA ARG A 91 -10.43 -16.11 2.84
C ARG A 91 -10.09 -16.33 4.31
N TYR A 92 -9.78 -15.26 5.02
CA TYR A 92 -9.39 -15.33 6.45
C TYR A 92 -10.58 -15.18 7.40
N GLY A 93 -11.81 -15.21 6.88
CA GLY A 93 -13.01 -15.23 7.70
C GLY A 93 -13.38 -13.90 8.36
N VAL A 94 -12.76 -12.81 7.96
CA VAL A 94 -13.09 -11.47 8.47
C VAL A 94 -14.45 -11.01 7.92
N CYS A 95 -14.72 -11.33 6.66
CA CYS A 95 -15.97 -11.00 5.97
C CYS A 95 -16.59 -12.27 5.39
N ALA A 96 -17.92 -12.31 5.38
CA ALA A 96 -18.66 -13.49 4.92
C ALA A 96 -18.59 -13.69 3.40
N ASP A 97 -18.59 -12.58 2.65
CA ASP A 97 -18.58 -12.58 1.20
C ASP A 97 -17.91 -11.34 0.64
N ARG A 98 -17.86 -11.25 -0.68
CA ARG A 98 -17.19 -10.15 -1.37
C ARG A 98 -17.88 -8.80 -1.16
N ALA A 99 -19.20 -8.77 -1.12
CA ALA A 99 -19.94 -7.55 -0.86
C ALA A 99 -19.65 -7.00 0.54
N ALA A 100 -19.62 -7.87 1.53
CA ALA A 100 -19.24 -7.52 2.91
C ALA A 100 -17.79 -7.04 2.99
N ALA A 101 -16.87 -7.67 2.26
CA ALA A 101 -15.46 -7.26 2.20
C ALA A 101 -15.32 -5.86 1.61
N LYS A 102 -16.00 -5.57 0.51
CA LYS A 102 -15.99 -4.25 -0.12
C LYS A 102 -16.52 -3.17 0.83
N HIS A 103 -17.61 -3.46 1.53
CA HIS A 103 -18.17 -2.57 2.53
C HIS A 103 -17.19 -2.33 3.69
N HIS A 104 -16.54 -3.38 4.14
CA HIS A 104 -15.53 -3.32 5.21
C HIS A 104 -14.37 -2.40 4.83
N VAL A 105 -13.82 -2.56 3.63
CA VAL A 105 -12.75 -1.70 3.12
C VAL A 105 -13.20 -0.24 3.06
N ARG A 106 -14.39 0.01 2.53
CA ARG A 106 -14.93 1.37 2.40
C ARG A 106 -15.19 2.05 3.73
N SER A 107 -15.70 1.31 4.71
CA SER A 107 -16.11 1.88 6.00
C SER A 107 -14.97 1.98 7.01
N LYS A 108 -13.92 1.15 6.89
CA LYS A 108 -12.89 1.05 7.91
C LYS A 108 -11.50 1.47 7.48
N PHE A 109 -11.17 1.38 6.19
CA PHE A 109 -9.80 1.58 5.72
C PHE A 109 -9.63 2.86 4.93
N VAL A 110 -8.40 3.36 4.96
CA VAL A 110 -7.92 4.43 4.08
C VAL A 110 -6.61 3.98 3.45
N ALA A 111 -6.21 4.66 2.39
CA ALA A 111 -4.94 4.44 1.73
C ALA A 111 -4.04 5.66 1.84
N GLN A 112 -2.74 5.40 1.85
CA GLN A 112 -1.70 6.38 1.63
C GLN A 112 -0.90 5.94 0.41
N VAL A 113 -0.49 6.89 -0.43
CA VAL A 113 0.22 6.59 -1.67
C VAL A 113 1.42 7.53 -1.83
N LEU A 114 2.44 7.03 -2.50
CA LEU A 114 3.61 7.81 -2.89
C LEU A 114 3.98 7.43 -4.31
N ILE A 115 4.02 8.41 -5.21
CA ILE A 115 4.44 8.19 -6.60
C ILE A 115 5.94 7.92 -6.61
N VAL A 116 6.34 6.81 -7.21
CA VAL A 116 7.75 6.42 -7.38
C VAL A 116 7.89 5.88 -8.79
N GLU A 117 8.41 6.69 -9.70
CA GLU A 117 8.45 6.35 -11.11
C GLU A 117 9.62 5.44 -11.48
N ASN A 118 10.74 5.51 -10.77
CA ASN A 118 11.88 4.66 -11.01
C ASN A 118 11.60 3.22 -10.55
N ASP A 119 11.70 2.26 -11.47
CA ASP A 119 11.35 0.85 -11.22
C ASP A 119 12.18 0.22 -10.11
N ARG A 120 13.49 0.48 -10.10
CA ARG A 120 14.39 -0.10 -9.09
C ARG A 120 14.14 0.49 -7.71
N GLU A 121 14.01 1.80 -7.63
CA GLU A 121 13.70 2.49 -6.38
C GLU A 121 12.38 1.99 -5.81
N ARG A 122 11.36 1.84 -6.66
CA ARG A 122 10.05 1.33 -6.26
C ARG A 122 10.14 -0.08 -5.68
N ALA A 123 10.93 -0.95 -6.31
CA ALA A 123 11.15 -2.32 -5.83
C ALA A 123 11.86 -2.34 -4.46
N TRP A 124 12.93 -1.55 -4.32
CA TRP A 124 13.67 -1.48 -3.05
C TRP A 124 12.81 -0.90 -1.93
N LEU A 125 12.02 0.15 -2.23
CA LEU A 125 11.10 0.75 -1.27
C LEU A 125 10.02 -0.24 -0.83
N GLU A 126 9.49 -1.03 -1.73
CA GLU A 126 8.51 -2.06 -1.36
C GLU A 126 9.11 -3.05 -0.37
N HIS A 127 10.28 -3.61 -0.67
CA HIS A 127 10.93 -4.57 0.22
C HIS A 127 11.23 -3.97 1.59
N PHE A 128 11.76 -2.76 1.62
CA PHE A 128 12.05 -2.04 2.86
C PHE A 128 10.77 -1.78 3.67
N MET A 129 9.74 -1.29 3.00
CA MET A 129 8.44 -0.99 3.60
C MET A 129 7.80 -2.25 4.18
N LEU A 130 7.78 -3.36 3.44
CA LEU A 130 7.20 -4.62 3.92
C LEU A 130 7.93 -5.16 5.15
N ALA A 131 9.25 -5.02 5.19
CA ALA A 131 10.04 -5.45 6.34
C ALA A 131 9.74 -4.63 7.59
N LEU A 132 9.51 -3.32 7.45
CA LEU A 132 9.26 -2.43 8.58
C LEU A 132 7.80 -2.39 9.02
N LEU A 133 6.86 -2.35 8.07
CA LEU A 133 5.44 -2.23 8.37
C LEU A 133 4.76 -3.57 8.67
N MET A 134 5.36 -4.66 8.25
CA MET A 134 4.85 -6.02 8.50
C MET A 134 3.33 -6.12 8.30
N PRO A 135 2.82 -5.91 7.08
CA PRO A 135 1.38 -5.88 6.84
C PRO A 135 0.69 -7.16 7.29
N ARG A 136 -0.54 -7.03 7.80
CA ARG A 136 -1.33 -8.18 8.25
C ARG A 136 -1.57 -9.17 7.12
N TYR A 137 -1.88 -8.65 5.91
CA TYR A 137 -2.10 -9.48 4.73
C TYR A 137 -1.03 -9.19 3.68
N SER A 138 -0.45 -10.24 3.13
CA SER A 138 0.53 -10.16 2.05
C SER A 138 0.21 -11.19 0.99
N ASP A 139 0.88 -11.08 -0.14
CA ASP A 139 0.71 -12.05 -1.23
C ASP A 139 1.21 -13.46 -0.85
#